data_9211a34cf76889a850ae2859e7536736
#
_entry.id   9211a34cf76889a850ae2859e7536736
#
_cell.length_a   1.000
_cell.length_b   1.000
_cell.length_c   1.000
_cell.angle_alpha   90.00
_cell.angle_beta   90.00
_cell.angle_gamma   90.00
#
_symmetry.space_group_name_H-M   'P 1'
#
loop_
_entity.id
_entity.type
_entity.pdbx_description
1 polymer ?
#
loop_
_entity_poly.entity_id
_entity_poly.type
_entity_poly.pdbx_seq_one_letter_code
_entity_poly.pdbx_strand_id
1 'polypeptide(L)'
;MQTVGHRETERPGEPVIRPGERIDDLQRCGCRIIQNEELFCFGMDAVLLAAFAQSRISAGAKVLDLCSGNGVIPILLDARMQGSGVHFTGVEINNTCVDMARRSALMNGQQDRIRFIEHDIRQECGQIAPASFDIVTVNPPYMTGGAGLTGENYAKTIARHEVLCGIEDVAAAASSALRVGGRVFMVHRPHRRGDIFRAFSARDLEIKRMRMVHPYADREANMVLIEASKGGKPYIHVESPLIIYEGKGIYTQEVRELYG
;
A
#
# COMPACT_ATOMS: atom_id res chain seq x y z
N MET A 1 -37.14 -11.33 -35.06
CA MET A 1 -35.95 -10.46 -35.07
C MET A 1 -35.16 -10.82 -33.81
N GLN A 2 -34.21 -11.76 -33.94
CA GLN A 2 -33.42 -12.27 -32.82
C GLN A 2 -32.21 -11.33 -32.64
N THR A 3 -32.11 -10.75 -31.46
CA THR A 3 -30.91 -9.99 -31.04
C THR A 3 -29.78 -10.96 -30.74
N VAL A 4 -28.78 -10.97 -31.63
CA VAL A 4 -27.52 -11.69 -31.44
C VAL A 4 -26.73 -10.95 -30.40
N GLY A 5 -26.62 -11.52 -29.19
CA GLY A 5 -25.72 -11.08 -28.17
C GLY A 5 -24.27 -11.26 -28.64
N HIS A 6 -23.54 -10.18 -28.79
CA HIS A 6 -22.09 -10.22 -28.97
C HIS A 6 -21.46 -10.84 -27.72
N ARG A 7 -21.03 -12.08 -27.79
CA ARG A 7 -20.04 -12.65 -26.89
C ARG A 7 -18.71 -11.98 -27.26
N GLU A 8 -18.24 -11.07 -26.44
CA GLU A 8 -16.84 -10.65 -26.50
C GLU A 8 -15.97 -11.91 -26.33
N THR A 9 -15.19 -12.20 -27.36
CA THR A 9 -14.22 -13.29 -27.31
C THR A 9 -13.11 -12.93 -26.36
N GLU A 10 -13.08 -13.59 -25.19
CA GLU A 10 -11.99 -13.48 -24.21
C GLU A 10 -10.66 -13.76 -24.92
N ARG A 11 -9.76 -12.79 -24.92
CA ARG A 11 -8.38 -13.00 -25.37
C ARG A 11 -7.67 -13.84 -24.31
N PRO A 12 -6.92 -14.88 -24.67
CA PRO A 12 -6.15 -15.67 -23.71
C PRO A 12 -5.21 -14.74 -22.91
N GLY A 13 -5.41 -14.66 -21.60
CA GLY A 13 -4.61 -13.82 -20.69
C GLY A 13 -5.24 -12.50 -20.22
N GLU A 14 -6.42 -12.11 -20.74
CA GLU A 14 -7.17 -10.99 -20.14
C GLU A 14 -7.93 -11.45 -18.89
N PRO A 15 -7.83 -10.71 -17.77
CA PRO A 15 -8.54 -11.08 -16.56
C PRO A 15 -10.04 -10.88 -16.74
N VAL A 16 -10.85 -11.78 -16.18
CA VAL A 16 -12.30 -11.59 -16.09
C VAL A 16 -12.57 -10.35 -15.23
N ILE A 17 -13.26 -9.36 -15.80
CA ILE A 17 -13.72 -8.16 -15.11
C ILE A 17 -15.15 -8.39 -14.64
N ARG A 18 -15.42 -8.17 -13.35
CA ARG A 18 -16.73 -8.37 -12.74
C ARG A 18 -17.56 -7.09 -12.76
N PRO A 19 -18.88 -7.16 -12.58
CA PRO A 19 -19.71 -5.96 -12.46
C PRO A 19 -19.20 -5.01 -11.37
N GLY A 20 -19.11 -3.72 -11.70
CA GLY A 20 -18.57 -2.68 -10.82
C GLY A 20 -17.04 -2.55 -10.81
N GLU A 21 -16.33 -3.43 -11.53
CA GLU A 21 -14.88 -3.35 -11.67
C GLU A 21 -14.46 -2.61 -12.95
N ARG A 22 -13.29 -1.96 -12.86
CA ARG A 22 -12.60 -1.36 -14.02
C ARG A 22 -11.11 -1.66 -13.95
N ILE A 23 -10.43 -1.54 -15.09
CA ILE A 23 -8.97 -1.59 -15.15
C ILE A 23 -8.45 -0.16 -15.23
N ASP A 24 -7.56 0.19 -14.32
CA ASP A 24 -6.83 1.47 -14.34
C ASP A 24 -5.35 1.21 -14.68
N ASP A 25 -4.77 2.13 -15.48
CA ASP A 25 -3.35 2.15 -15.77
C ASP A 25 -2.61 2.83 -14.60
N LEU A 26 -1.61 2.16 -14.05
CA LEU A 26 -0.76 2.72 -12.99
C LEU A 26 0.23 3.77 -13.51
N GLN A 27 0.24 4.01 -14.83
CA GLN A 27 1.15 4.92 -15.54
C GLN A 27 2.62 4.63 -15.24
N ARG A 28 2.92 3.37 -14.90
CA ARG A 28 4.23 2.86 -14.53
C ARG A 28 4.46 1.48 -15.12
N CYS A 29 5.58 1.35 -15.86
CA CYS A 29 6.03 0.07 -16.41
C CYS A 29 4.93 -0.70 -17.19
N GLY A 30 3.90 -0.01 -17.70
CA GLY A 30 2.74 -0.62 -18.33
C GLY A 30 1.86 -1.45 -17.39
N CYS A 31 2.02 -1.32 -16.07
CA CYS A 31 1.22 -2.07 -15.10
C CYS A 31 -0.20 -1.54 -15.01
N ARG A 32 -1.13 -2.47 -14.90
CA ARG A 32 -2.57 -2.22 -14.78
C ARG A 32 -3.11 -2.84 -13.49
N ILE A 33 -4.17 -2.26 -12.95
CA ILE A 33 -4.79 -2.73 -11.72
C ILE A 33 -6.31 -2.77 -11.85
N ILE A 34 -6.92 -3.78 -11.27
CA ILE A 34 -8.39 -3.90 -11.18
C ILE A 34 -8.85 -3.15 -9.95
N GLN A 35 -9.84 -2.28 -10.12
CA GLN A 35 -10.46 -1.51 -9.05
C GLN A 35 -11.99 -1.60 -9.11
N ASN A 36 -12.63 -1.41 -7.96
CA ASN A 36 -14.08 -1.29 -7.83
C ASN A 36 -14.39 0.01 -7.08
N GLU A 37 -15.23 0.87 -7.68
CA GLU A 37 -15.58 2.19 -7.10
C GLU A 37 -16.39 2.10 -5.81
N GLU A 38 -17.08 0.99 -5.58
CA GLU A 38 -17.79 0.72 -4.32
C GLU A 38 -16.85 0.35 -3.17
N LEU A 39 -15.58 0.02 -3.50
CA LEU A 39 -14.51 -0.29 -2.56
C LEU A 39 -13.47 0.85 -2.56
N PHE A 40 -12.44 0.69 -1.71
CA PHE A 40 -11.34 1.65 -1.70
C PHE A 40 -10.54 1.58 -3.01
N CYS A 41 -10.46 2.72 -3.71
CA CYS A 41 -9.54 2.90 -4.83
C CYS A 41 -8.22 3.48 -4.32
N PHE A 42 -7.08 3.00 -4.85
CA PHE A 42 -5.78 3.52 -4.45
C PHE A 42 -5.63 5.00 -4.82
N GLY A 43 -4.87 5.71 -4.01
CA GLY A 43 -4.51 7.10 -4.24
C GLY A 43 -3.01 7.28 -4.41
N MET A 44 -2.59 8.54 -4.46
CA MET A 44 -1.19 8.94 -4.52
C MET A 44 -0.37 8.41 -3.33
N ASP A 45 -0.98 8.24 -2.17
CA ASP A 45 -0.38 7.69 -0.95
C ASP A 45 0.32 6.34 -1.20
N ALA A 46 -0.34 5.42 -1.90
CA ALA A 46 0.25 4.13 -2.24
C ALA A 46 1.47 4.26 -3.17
N VAL A 47 1.41 5.16 -4.15
CA VAL A 47 2.53 5.42 -5.08
C VAL A 47 3.72 6.00 -4.35
N LEU A 48 3.47 6.98 -3.46
CA LEU A 48 4.51 7.62 -2.65
C LEU A 48 5.13 6.65 -1.65
N LEU A 49 4.32 5.80 -1.01
CA LEU A 49 4.82 4.77 -0.11
C LEU A 49 5.70 3.77 -0.83
N ALA A 50 5.28 3.28 -1.99
CA ALA A 50 6.08 2.37 -2.82
C ALA A 50 7.43 3.00 -3.20
N ALA A 51 7.43 4.27 -3.64
CA ALA A 51 8.65 5.00 -3.97
C ALA A 51 9.55 5.21 -2.74
N PHE A 52 8.98 5.55 -1.58
CA PHE A 52 9.71 5.76 -0.33
C PHE A 52 10.38 4.48 0.18
N ALA A 53 9.70 3.32 0.04
CA ALA A 53 10.22 2.03 0.45
C ALA A 53 11.28 1.47 -0.50
N GLN A 54 11.13 1.68 -1.81
CA GLN A 54 11.94 1.05 -2.87
C GLN A 54 13.46 1.15 -2.61
N SER A 55 13.95 2.34 -2.18
CA SER A 55 15.39 2.58 -1.97
C SER A 55 16.02 1.73 -0.87
N ARG A 56 15.22 1.04 -0.07
CA ARG A 56 15.65 0.18 1.05
C ARG A 56 15.40 -1.31 0.82
N ILE A 57 14.83 -1.68 -0.32
CA ILE A 57 14.59 -3.07 -0.67
C ILE A 57 15.80 -3.59 -1.44
N SER A 58 16.49 -4.57 -0.85
CA SER A 58 17.63 -5.22 -1.48
C SER A 58 17.18 -6.34 -2.41
N ALA A 59 18.04 -6.76 -3.34
CA ALA A 59 17.79 -7.93 -4.17
C ALA A 59 17.57 -9.19 -3.30
N GLY A 60 16.61 -10.03 -3.70
CA GLY A 60 16.24 -11.24 -2.99
C GLY A 60 15.44 -11.02 -1.70
N ALA A 61 15.07 -9.78 -1.35
CA ALA A 61 14.34 -9.48 -0.14
C ALA A 61 12.93 -10.09 -0.16
N LYS A 62 12.40 -10.36 1.03
CA LYS A 62 11.01 -10.74 1.25
C LYS A 62 10.23 -9.55 1.79
N VAL A 63 9.23 -9.12 1.07
CA VAL A 63 8.40 -7.96 1.38
C VAL A 63 6.99 -8.40 1.75
N LEU A 64 6.49 -7.92 2.90
CA LEU A 64 5.11 -8.10 3.34
C LEU A 64 4.37 -6.78 3.22
N ASP A 65 3.22 -6.77 2.57
CA ASP A 65 2.33 -5.61 2.50
C ASP A 65 1.10 -5.87 3.35
N LEU A 66 0.95 -5.13 4.43
CA LEU A 66 -0.20 -5.23 5.35
C LEU A 66 -1.30 -4.29 4.90
N CYS A 67 -2.57 -4.74 5.02
CA CYS A 67 -3.74 -4.01 4.51
C CYS A 67 -3.59 -3.71 3.01
N SER A 68 -3.25 -4.74 2.25
CA SER A 68 -2.78 -4.64 0.86
C SER A 68 -3.86 -4.15 -0.13
N GLY A 69 -5.14 -4.17 0.26
CA GLY A 69 -6.24 -3.80 -0.60
C GLY A 69 -6.23 -4.59 -1.91
N ASN A 70 -6.33 -3.88 -3.04
CA ASN A 70 -6.25 -4.46 -4.37
C ASN A 70 -4.81 -4.73 -4.87
N GLY A 71 -3.81 -4.66 -3.99
CA GLY A 71 -2.44 -5.07 -4.27
C GLY A 71 -1.56 -4.03 -4.95
N VAL A 72 -1.95 -2.77 -4.96
CA VAL A 72 -1.24 -1.71 -5.70
C VAL A 72 0.23 -1.56 -5.30
N ILE A 73 0.56 -1.63 -4.00
CA ILE A 73 1.93 -1.42 -3.51
C ILE A 73 2.86 -2.57 -3.95
N PRO A 74 2.53 -3.86 -3.73
CA PRO A 74 3.33 -4.98 -4.25
C PRO A 74 3.48 -4.95 -5.78
N ILE A 75 2.41 -4.64 -6.52
CA ILE A 75 2.44 -4.56 -8.00
C ILE A 75 3.41 -3.47 -8.47
N LEU A 76 3.34 -2.27 -7.88
CA LEU A 76 4.25 -1.16 -8.19
C LEU A 76 5.71 -1.48 -7.84
N LEU A 77 5.94 -2.06 -6.67
CA LEU A 77 7.29 -2.41 -6.21
C LEU A 77 7.90 -3.51 -7.08
N ASP A 78 7.16 -4.56 -7.41
CA ASP A 78 7.66 -5.62 -8.29
C ASP A 78 8.02 -5.09 -9.67
N ALA A 79 7.17 -4.22 -10.25
CA ALA A 79 7.43 -3.60 -11.54
C ALA A 79 8.73 -2.75 -11.55
N ARG A 80 9.01 -2.05 -10.45
CA ARG A 80 10.22 -1.23 -10.27
C ARG A 80 11.47 -2.07 -9.99
N MET A 81 11.29 -3.29 -9.52
CA MET A 81 12.37 -4.15 -9.06
C MET A 81 12.55 -5.42 -9.91
N GLN A 82 12.13 -5.36 -11.18
CA GLN A 82 12.24 -6.50 -12.09
C GLN A 82 13.67 -7.06 -12.13
N GLY A 83 13.77 -8.39 -12.11
CA GLY A 83 15.06 -9.09 -12.15
C GLY A 83 15.83 -9.09 -10.82
N SER A 84 15.33 -8.46 -9.76
CA SER A 84 15.99 -8.40 -8.46
C SER A 84 15.78 -9.63 -7.56
N GLY A 85 14.88 -10.55 -7.93
CA GLY A 85 14.55 -11.74 -7.13
C GLY A 85 13.78 -11.45 -5.85
N VAL A 86 13.17 -10.26 -5.73
CA VAL A 86 12.33 -9.88 -4.59
C VAL A 86 10.99 -10.62 -4.67
N HIS A 87 10.50 -11.09 -3.52
CA HIS A 87 9.20 -11.72 -3.40
C HIS A 87 8.27 -10.92 -2.49
N PHE A 88 7.03 -10.79 -2.90
CA PHE A 88 6.02 -10.00 -2.20
C PHE A 88 4.89 -10.89 -1.66
N THR A 89 4.40 -10.54 -0.48
CA THR A 89 3.19 -11.14 0.10
C THR A 89 2.28 -10.00 0.52
N GLY A 90 1.09 -9.89 -0.06
CA GLY A 90 0.04 -8.98 0.38
C GLY A 90 -0.92 -9.68 1.34
N VAL A 91 -1.32 -9.02 2.42
CA VAL A 91 -2.32 -9.50 3.38
C VAL A 91 -3.47 -8.51 3.42
N GLU A 92 -4.67 -9.01 3.21
CA GLU A 92 -5.89 -8.22 3.17
C GLU A 92 -7.06 -9.05 3.75
N ILE A 93 -7.92 -8.39 4.54
CA ILE A 93 -9.08 -9.04 5.17
C ILE A 93 -10.27 -9.16 4.20
N ASN A 94 -10.36 -8.27 3.21
CA ASN A 94 -11.46 -8.26 2.25
C ASN A 94 -11.17 -9.20 1.08
N ASN A 95 -11.91 -10.27 0.99
CA ASN A 95 -11.72 -11.30 -0.03
C ASN A 95 -11.92 -10.79 -1.46
N THR A 96 -12.81 -9.80 -1.67
CA THR A 96 -13.00 -9.19 -2.99
C THR A 96 -11.76 -8.42 -3.43
N CYS A 97 -11.11 -7.70 -2.50
CA CYS A 97 -9.85 -7.00 -2.76
C CYS A 97 -8.73 -8.01 -3.07
N VAL A 98 -8.63 -9.09 -2.31
CA VAL A 98 -7.66 -10.17 -2.54
C VAL A 98 -7.83 -10.81 -3.92
N ASP A 99 -9.07 -11.04 -4.34
CA ASP A 99 -9.35 -11.58 -5.68
C ASP A 99 -8.94 -10.60 -6.78
N MET A 100 -9.28 -9.30 -6.66
CA MET A 100 -8.83 -8.26 -7.60
C MET A 100 -7.30 -8.19 -7.65
N ALA A 101 -6.62 -8.24 -6.49
CA ALA A 101 -5.17 -8.21 -6.39
C ALA A 101 -4.51 -9.40 -7.12
N ARG A 102 -5.03 -10.60 -6.94
CA ARG A 102 -4.54 -11.82 -7.63
C ARG A 102 -4.71 -11.73 -9.14
N ARG A 103 -5.88 -11.28 -9.61
CA ARG A 103 -6.13 -11.08 -11.05
C ARG A 103 -5.27 -9.95 -11.63
N SER A 104 -5.03 -8.89 -10.87
CA SER A 104 -4.13 -7.80 -11.27
C SER A 104 -2.68 -8.29 -11.39
N ALA A 105 -2.18 -9.07 -10.43
CA ALA A 105 -0.84 -9.66 -10.51
C ALA A 105 -0.71 -10.61 -11.72
N LEU A 106 -1.72 -11.43 -11.97
CA LEU A 106 -1.75 -12.32 -13.15
C LEU A 106 -1.74 -11.52 -14.46
N MET A 107 -2.55 -10.46 -14.56
CA MET A 107 -2.62 -9.57 -15.74
C MET A 107 -1.27 -8.91 -16.06
N ASN A 108 -0.45 -8.64 -15.03
CA ASN A 108 0.87 -8.04 -15.16
C ASN A 108 2.02 -9.08 -15.25
N GLY A 109 1.73 -10.40 -15.26
CA GLY A 109 2.76 -11.43 -15.28
C GLY A 109 3.63 -11.47 -14.00
N GLN A 110 3.02 -11.15 -12.84
CA GLN A 110 3.71 -11.03 -11.55
C GLN A 110 3.33 -12.14 -10.56
N GLN A 111 2.45 -13.07 -10.93
CA GLN A 111 1.88 -14.10 -10.05
C GLN A 111 2.93 -15.04 -9.41
N ASP A 112 4.09 -15.20 -10.03
CA ASP A 112 5.18 -16.04 -9.50
C ASP A 112 5.99 -15.32 -8.40
N ARG A 113 5.90 -13.99 -8.33
CA ARG A 113 6.67 -13.15 -7.40
C ARG A 113 5.78 -12.50 -6.34
N ILE A 114 4.47 -12.35 -6.61
CA ILE A 114 3.51 -11.73 -5.70
C ILE A 114 2.42 -12.74 -5.35
N ARG A 115 2.22 -12.98 -4.06
CA ARG A 115 1.07 -13.73 -3.55
C ARG A 115 0.20 -12.87 -2.66
N PHE A 116 -1.11 -13.13 -2.64
CA PHE A 116 -2.06 -12.45 -1.77
C PHE A 116 -2.78 -13.45 -0.87
N ILE A 117 -2.88 -13.11 0.42
CA ILE A 117 -3.47 -13.92 1.49
C ILE A 117 -4.67 -13.16 2.05
N GLU A 118 -5.84 -13.80 2.06
CA GLU A 118 -7.00 -13.33 2.81
C GLU A 118 -6.79 -13.64 4.29
N HIS A 119 -6.57 -12.61 5.10
CA HIS A 119 -6.32 -12.81 6.52
C HIS A 119 -6.52 -11.52 7.35
N ASP A 120 -6.98 -11.68 8.58
CA ASP A 120 -7.04 -10.62 9.59
C ASP A 120 -5.70 -10.52 10.32
N ILE A 121 -5.00 -9.39 10.15
CA ILE A 121 -3.66 -9.18 10.72
C ILE A 121 -3.61 -9.21 12.26
N ARG A 122 -4.77 -9.17 12.95
CA ARG A 122 -4.88 -9.31 14.41
C ARG A 122 -4.78 -10.75 14.87
N GLN A 123 -4.85 -11.69 13.95
CA GLN A 123 -4.81 -13.12 14.22
C GLN A 123 -3.48 -13.71 13.76
N GLU A 124 -3.08 -14.83 14.38
CA GLU A 124 -1.93 -15.59 13.91
C GLU A 124 -2.21 -16.19 12.53
N CYS A 125 -1.29 -16.01 11.61
CA CYS A 125 -1.38 -16.54 10.25
C CYS A 125 -0.30 -17.59 10.02
N GLY A 126 -0.68 -18.85 9.94
CA GLY A 126 0.26 -19.95 9.65
C GLY A 126 1.02 -19.85 8.33
N GLN A 127 0.58 -18.98 7.42
CA GLN A 127 1.23 -18.72 6.15
C GLN A 127 2.30 -17.60 6.24
N ILE A 128 2.37 -16.89 7.39
CA ILE A 128 3.31 -15.81 7.68
C ILE A 128 4.19 -16.26 8.85
N ALA A 129 5.36 -16.78 8.54
CA ALA A 129 6.29 -17.17 9.60
C ALA A 129 6.82 -15.92 10.34
N PRO A 130 6.90 -15.92 11.67
CA PRO A 130 7.52 -14.84 12.42
C PRO A 130 8.97 -14.59 11.98
N ALA A 131 9.42 -13.35 12.07
CA ALA A 131 10.79 -12.92 11.77
C ALA A 131 11.32 -13.39 10.38
N SER A 132 10.43 -13.48 9.37
CA SER A 132 10.77 -14.01 8.05
C SER A 132 10.82 -12.98 6.94
N PHE A 133 10.44 -11.72 7.22
CA PHE A 133 10.42 -10.65 6.25
C PHE A 133 11.51 -9.60 6.53
N ASP A 134 12.06 -9.07 5.44
CA ASP A 134 13.05 -7.99 5.46
C ASP A 134 12.36 -6.62 5.55
N ILE A 135 11.25 -6.50 4.85
CA ILE A 135 10.50 -5.26 4.68
C ILE A 135 9.01 -5.52 4.94
N VAL A 136 8.38 -4.57 5.62
CA VAL A 136 6.93 -4.45 5.70
C VAL A 136 6.53 -3.11 5.09
N THR A 137 5.53 -3.09 4.21
CA THR A 137 4.83 -1.88 3.77
C THR A 137 3.42 -1.87 4.35
N VAL A 138 2.89 -0.69 4.68
CA VAL A 138 1.52 -0.58 5.14
C VAL A 138 0.92 0.78 4.82
N ASN A 139 -0.20 0.76 4.11
CA ASN A 139 -1.10 1.89 3.91
C ASN A 139 -2.43 1.55 4.59
N PRO A 140 -2.54 1.69 5.91
CA PRO A 140 -3.72 1.25 6.63
C PRO A 140 -4.90 2.17 6.33
N PRO A 141 -6.15 1.69 6.46
CA PRO A 141 -7.30 2.57 6.37
C PRO A 141 -7.21 3.64 7.47
N TYR A 142 -7.32 4.92 7.09
CA TYR A 142 -7.33 6.03 8.04
C TYR A 142 -8.59 6.86 7.87
N MET A 143 -9.27 7.16 8.99
CA MET A 143 -10.40 8.08 8.95
C MET A 143 -9.94 9.46 8.56
N THR A 144 -10.46 9.98 7.48
CA THR A 144 -10.43 11.40 7.20
C THR A 144 -11.45 12.06 8.12
N GLY A 145 -10.99 12.60 9.25
CA GLY A 145 -11.82 13.51 10.05
C GLY A 145 -12.26 14.67 9.16
N GLY A 146 -13.51 14.60 8.70
CA GLY A 146 -14.28 15.69 8.11
C GLY A 146 -13.62 16.42 6.95
N ALA A 147 -13.93 16.07 5.76
CA ALA A 147 -14.22 16.85 4.57
C ALA A 147 -13.91 16.02 3.31
N GLY A 148 -14.95 15.65 2.58
CA GLY A 148 -14.79 15.25 1.18
C GLY A 148 -15.22 13.84 0.80
N LEU A 149 -15.79 13.04 1.69
CA LEU A 149 -16.34 11.74 1.32
C LEU A 149 -17.86 11.86 1.10
N THR A 150 -18.25 11.95 -0.17
CA THR A 150 -19.64 11.90 -0.62
C THR A 150 -20.05 10.43 -0.80
N GLY A 151 -20.53 9.80 0.28
CA GLY A 151 -21.13 8.48 0.22
C GLY A 151 -21.25 7.84 1.61
N GLU A 152 -22.48 7.68 2.11
CA GLU A 152 -22.72 6.98 3.38
C GLU A 152 -22.15 5.56 3.43
N ASN A 153 -22.09 4.88 2.30
CA ASN A 153 -21.55 3.52 2.19
C ASN A 153 -20.03 3.47 2.34
N TYR A 154 -19.32 4.45 1.79
CA TYR A 154 -17.86 4.53 1.90
C TYR A 154 -17.43 4.87 3.33
N ALA A 155 -18.08 5.83 3.99
CA ALA A 155 -17.81 6.16 5.38
C ALA A 155 -18.10 4.97 6.32
N LYS A 156 -19.16 4.19 6.06
CA LYS A 156 -19.48 2.96 6.81
C LYS A 156 -18.44 1.85 6.56
N THR A 157 -17.91 1.74 5.34
CA THR A 157 -16.88 0.75 5.01
C THR A 157 -15.56 1.10 5.69
N ILE A 158 -15.12 2.36 5.64
CA ILE A 158 -13.91 2.82 6.34
C ILE A 158 -14.07 2.66 7.85
N ALA A 159 -15.20 3.11 8.44
CA ALA A 159 -15.45 2.94 9.85
C ALA A 159 -15.44 1.47 10.29
N ARG A 160 -15.90 0.55 9.46
CA ARG A 160 -15.76 -0.90 9.69
C ARG A 160 -14.29 -1.35 9.67
N HIS A 161 -13.50 -0.84 8.75
CA HIS A 161 -12.08 -1.24 8.61
C HIS A 161 -11.21 -0.65 9.72
N GLU A 162 -11.45 0.57 10.20
CA GLU A 162 -10.76 1.13 11.39
C GLU A 162 -11.18 0.47 12.71
N VAL A 163 -12.44 0.07 12.83
CA VAL A 163 -12.89 -0.78 13.95
C VAL A 163 -12.22 -2.16 13.88
N LEU A 164 -11.77 -2.57 12.69
CA LEU A 164 -11.15 -3.87 12.46
C LEU A 164 -9.62 -3.86 12.61
N CYS A 165 -8.91 -2.72 12.46
CA CYS A 165 -7.45 -2.67 12.50
C CYS A 165 -6.93 -1.31 12.97
N GLY A 166 -6.43 -1.24 14.20
CA GLY A 166 -5.77 -0.07 14.78
C GLY A 166 -4.27 0.03 14.44
N ILE A 167 -3.66 1.17 14.79
CA ILE A 167 -2.21 1.37 14.63
C ILE A 167 -1.43 0.35 15.47
N GLU A 168 -1.94 0.00 16.64
CA GLU A 168 -1.38 -0.99 17.56
C GLU A 168 -1.36 -2.40 16.93
N ASP A 169 -2.40 -2.77 16.20
CA ASP A 169 -2.50 -4.05 15.49
C ASP A 169 -1.48 -4.11 14.35
N VAL A 170 -1.37 -3.02 13.58
CA VAL A 170 -0.37 -2.87 12.51
C VAL A 170 1.05 -2.99 13.09
N ALA A 171 1.34 -2.29 14.20
CA ALA A 171 2.64 -2.35 14.84
C ALA A 171 2.98 -3.77 15.33
N ALA A 172 1.98 -4.48 15.91
CA ALA A 172 2.15 -5.85 16.37
C ALA A 172 2.43 -6.81 15.19
N ALA A 173 1.62 -6.77 14.14
CA ALA A 173 1.78 -7.61 12.96
C ALA A 173 3.12 -7.34 12.25
N ALA A 174 3.48 -6.07 12.04
CA ALA A 174 4.75 -5.69 11.42
C ALA A 174 5.95 -6.17 12.25
N SER A 175 5.93 -5.94 13.58
CA SER A 175 7.01 -6.40 14.45
C SER A 175 7.13 -7.92 14.47
N SER A 176 6.02 -8.66 14.53
CA SER A 176 6.04 -10.12 14.48
C SER A 176 6.65 -10.65 13.17
N ALA A 177 6.26 -10.10 12.04
CA ALA A 177 6.70 -10.56 10.72
C ALA A 177 8.17 -10.21 10.42
N LEU A 178 8.65 -9.04 10.87
CA LEU A 178 9.99 -8.55 10.58
C LEU A 178 11.08 -9.34 11.34
N ARG A 179 12.17 -9.66 10.65
CA ARG A 179 13.43 -10.05 11.29
C ARG A 179 14.08 -8.84 11.99
N VAL A 180 14.99 -9.10 12.93
CA VAL A 180 15.80 -8.03 13.55
C VAL A 180 16.59 -7.28 12.46
N GLY A 181 16.56 -5.94 12.50
CA GLY A 181 17.11 -5.08 11.47
C GLY A 181 16.21 -4.90 10.23
N GLY A 182 15.11 -5.66 10.14
CA GLY A 182 14.07 -5.44 9.12
C GLY A 182 13.37 -4.10 9.30
N ARG A 183 12.68 -3.64 8.27
CA ARG A 183 12.11 -2.27 8.23
C ARG A 183 10.64 -2.29 7.90
N VAL A 184 9.90 -1.38 8.54
CA VAL A 184 8.51 -1.09 8.18
C VAL A 184 8.42 0.31 7.57
N PHE A 185 7.64 0.42 6.49
CA PHE A 185 7.31 1.67 5.81
C PHE A 185 5.80 1.89 5.90
N MET A 186 5.42 3.06 6.35
CA MET A 186 4.02 3.44 6.52
C MET A 186 3.75 4.81 5.91
N VAL A 187 2.62 4.97 5.25
CA VAL A 187 2.01 6.26 4.98
C VAL A 187 0.82 6.47 5.90
N HIS A 188 0.65 7.67 6.44
CA HIS A 188 -0.47 8.00 7.31
C HIS A 188 -0.77 9.50 7.35
N ARG A 189 -1.81 9.88 8.10
CA ARG A 189 -2.12 11.29 8.37
C ARG A 189 -1.17 11.89 9.41
N PRO A 190 -0.67 13.14 9.22
CA PRO A 190 0.33 13.75 10.11
C PRO A 190 -0.11 13.89 11.57
N HIS A 191 -1.40 14.12 11.82
CA HIS A 191 -1.94 14.26 13.18
C HIS A 191 -1.87 12.96 13.99
N ARG A 192 -1.77 11.79 13.34
CA ARG A 192 -1.66 10.47 13.99
C ARG A 192 -0.20 10.08 14.32
N ARG A 193 0.79 10.92 13.97
CA ARG A 193 2.21 10.58 14.20
C ARG A 193 2.55 10.23 15.66
N GLY A 194 1.91 10.90 16.62
CA GLY A 194 2.12 10.60 18.04
C GLY A 194 1.65 9.19 18.42
N ASP A 195 0.53 8.73 17.87
CA ASP A 195 -0.01 7.40 18.10
C ASP A 195 0.89 6.35 17.44
N ILE A 196 1.32 6.61 16.20
CA ILE A 196 2.24 5.73 15.46
C ILE A 196 3.55 5.57 16.22
N PHE A 197 4.15 6.65 16.71
CA PHE A 197 5.41 6.60 17.45
C PHE A 197 5.27 5.77 18.73
N ARG A 198 4.19 5.95 19.50
CA ARG A 198 3.92 5.14 20.69
C ARG A 198 3.73 3.66 20.37
N ALA A 199 2.89 3.34 19.39
CA ALA A 199 2.59 1.97 19.00
C ALA A 199 3.84 1.24 18.47
N PHE A 200 4.63 1.92 17.64
CA PHE A 200 5.85 1.36 17.08
C PHE A 200 6.91 1.13 18.15
N SER A 201 7.17 2.12 19.01
CA SER A 201 8.12 1.98 20.11
C SER A 201 7.74 0.87 21.08
N ALA A 202 6.44 0.70 21.38
CA ALA A 202 5.95 -0.39 22.24
C ALA A 202 6.18 -1.80 21.62
N ARG A 203 6.55 -1.89 20.34
CA ARG A 203 6.80 -3.13 19.60
C ARG A 203 8.21 -3.26 19.05
N ASP A 204 9.17 -2.54 19.66
CA ASP A 204 10.59 -2.57 19.24
C ASP A 204 10.80 -2.13 17.78
N LEU A 205 9.92 -1.26 17.28
CA LEU A 205 10.04 -0.61 15.98
C LEU A 205 10.49 0.84 16.18
N GLU A 206 11.77 1.09 16.01
CA GLU A 206 12.35 2.42 16.19
C GLU A 206 12.25 3.24 14.92
N ILE A 207 11.65 4.44 15.02
CA ILE A 207 11.50 5.35 13.87
C ILE A 207 12.88 5.82 13.41
N LYS A 208 13.16 5.68 12.13
CA LYS A 208 14.47 5.99 11.52
C LYS A 208 14.42 7.15 10.54
N ARG A 209 13.30 7.28 9.83
CA ARG A 209 13.15 8.29 8.79
C ARG A 209 11.70 8.74 8.73
N MET A 210 11.52 10.04 8.54
CA MET A 210 10.19 10.64 8.38
C MET A 210 10.25 11.71 7.30
N ARG A 211 9.20 11.75 6.45
CA ARG A 211 9.03 12.78 5.45
C ARG A 211 7.59 13.29 5.44
N MET A 212 7.40 14.59 5.59
CA MET A 212 6.10 15.24 5.44
C MET A 212 5.78 15.43 3.97
N VAL A 213 4.51 15.22 3.60
CA VAL A 213 4.02 15.41 2.25
C VAL A 213 2.98 16.53 2.26
N HIS A 214 3.22 17.56 1.47
CA HIS A 214 2.37 18.74 1.36
C HIS A 214 1.72 18.80 -0.03
N PRO A 215 0.43 19.12 -0.13
CA PRO A 215 -0.19 19.31 -1.44
C PRO A 215 0.43 20.49 -2.20
N TYR A 216 0.72 21.60 -1.50
CA TYR A 216 1.43 22.78 -2.00
C TYR A 216 2.41 23.29 -0.95
N ALA A 217 3.40 24.06 -1.37
CA ALA A 217 4.45 24.56 -0.47
C ALA A 217 3.92 25.47 0.67
N ASP A 218 2.82 26.15 0.44
CA ASP A 218 2.12 27.04 1.39
C ASP A 218 0.98 26.38 2.17
N ARG A 219 0.79 25.06 2.02
CA ARG A 219 -0.27 24.30 2.69
C ARG A 219 0.31 23.34 3.71
N GLU A 220 -0.49 23.03 4.72
CA GLU A 220 -0.14 22.03 5.72
C GLU A 220 0.06 20.65 5.09
N ALA A 221 0.94 19.85 5.70
CA ALA A 221 1.12 18.46 5.31
C ALA A 221 -0.19 17.69 5.48
N ASN A 222 -0.55 16.91 4.48
CA ASN A 222 -1.74 16.04 4.50
C ASN A 222 -1.39 14.56 4.63
N MET A 223 -0.10 14.19 4.43
CA MET A 223 0.42 12.84 4.64
C MET A 223 1.79 12.90 5.32
N VAL A 224 2.17 11.80 5.95
CA VAL A 224 3.51 11.54 6.47
C VAL A 224 3.96 10.16 6.04
N LEU A 225 5.18 10.07 5.54
CA LEU A 225 5.88 8.81 5.24
C LEU A 225 6.83 8.52 6.41
N ILE A 226 6.77 7.30 6.94
CA ILE A 226 7.53 6.88 8.11
C ILE A 226 8.25 5.58 7.78
N GLU A 227 9.55 5.52 8.13
CA GLU A 227 10.34 4.30 8.15
C GLU A 227 10.74 4.01 9.60
N ALA A 228 10.52 2.77 10.05
CA ALA A 228 11.04 2.29 11.33
C ALA A 228 11.82 0.98 11.13
N SER A 229 12.72 0.67 12.07
CA SER A 229 13.54 -0.55 12.07
C SER A 229 13.32 -1.36 13.32
N LYS A 230 13.13 -2.67 13.20
CA LYS A 230 13.03 -3.58 14.34
C LYS A 230 14.39 -3.72 15.02
N GLY A 231 14.42 -3.50 16.35
CA GLY A 231 15.66 -3.51 17.13
C GLY A 231 16.60 -2.35 16.84
N GLY A 232 16.10 -1.26 16.24
CA GLY A 232 16.89 -0.10 15.88
C GLY A 232 17.32 0.72 17.11
N LYS A 233 18.45 1.45 17.00
CA LYS A 233 18.87 2.43 18.02
C LYS A 233 18.13 3.75 17.81
N PRO A 234 17.85 4.56 18.85
CA PRO A 234 17.23 5.88 18.72
C PRO A 234 17.98 6.79 17.77
N TYR A 235 17.32 7.30 16.80
CA TYR A 235 17.76 8.38 15.90
C TYR A 235 16.75 8.53 14.76
N ILE A 236 16.21 9.70 14.55
CA ILE A 236 15.25 10.01 13.49
C ILE A 236 15.87 11.01 12.52
N HIS A 237 15.91 10.65 11.24
CA HIS A 237 16.20 11.58 10.16
C HIS A 237 14.89 12.15 9.60
N VAL A 238 14.72 13.47 9.70
CA VAL A 238 13.58 14.18 9.11
C VAL A 238 14.03 14.73 7.76
N GLU A 239 13.47 14.20 6.69
CA GLU A 239 13.76 14.64 5.32
C GLU A 239 13.08 15.97 4.99
N SER A 240 13.60 16.67 3.98
CA SER A 240 12.93 17.83 3.41
C SER A 240 11.51 17.44 2.95
N PRO A 241 10.51 18.32 3.13
CA PRO A 241 9.14 18.01 2.76
C PRO A 241 9.01 17.68 1.26
N LEU A 242 8.12 16.73 0.93
CA LEU A 242 7.72 16.48 -0.44
C LEU A 242 6.55 17.39 -0.79
N ILE A 243 6.71 18.22 -1.79
CA ILE A 243 5.65 19.08 -2.32
C ILE A 243 5.05 18.40 -3.55
N ILE A 244 3.73 18.19 -3.54
CA ILE A 244 3.06 17.47 -4.63
C ILE A 244 2.88 18.33 -5.86
N TYR A 245 2.35 19.54 -5.69
CA TYR A 245 2.00 20.42 -6.80
C TYR A 245 2.79 21.72 -6.74
N GLU A 246 3.32 22.15 -7.93
CA GLU A 246 3.88 23.48 -8.14
C GLU A 246 2.82 24.48 -8.62
N GLY A 247 1.67 23.99 -9.11
CA GLY A 247 0.51 24.76 -9.55
C GLY A 247 -0.73 23.87 -9.62
N LYS A 248 -1.88 24.43 -9.96
CA LYS A 248 -3.15 23.67 -10.03
C LYS A 248 -3.06 22.52 -11.03
N GLY A 249 -3.02 21.29 -10.50
CA GLY A 249 -2.94 20.06 -11.29
C GLY A 249 -1.56 19.78 -11.92
N ILE A 250 -0.52 20.56 -11.56
CA ILE A 250 0.83 20.40 -12.10
C ILE A 250 1.73 19.80 -11.01
N TYR A 251 2.16 18.57 -11.20
CA TYR A 251 3.10 17.92 -10.28
C TYR A 251 4.47 18.59 -10.29
N THR A 252 5.12 18.66 -9.12
CA THR A 252 6.53 19.03 -9.02
C THR A 252 7.42 18.08 -9.81
N GLN A 253 8.63 18.50 -10.14
CA GLN A 253 9.60 17.65 -10.84
C GLN A 253 9.86 16.37 -10.03
N GLU A 254 10.06 16.48 -8.71
CA GLU A 254 10.29 15.34 -7.83
C GLU A 254 9.16 14.32 -7.89
N VAL A 255 7.91 14.77 -7.85
CA VAL A 255 6.74 13.87 -7.96
C VAL A 255 6.68 13.22 -9.33
N ARG A 256 6.95 13.96 -10.43
CA ARG A 256 7.02 13.38 -11.78
C ARG A 256 8.07 12.27 -11.86
N GLU A 257 9.25 12.45 -11.26
CA GLU A 257 10.30 11.45 -11.21
C GLU A 257 9.90 10.21 -10.37
N LEU A 258 9.11 10.41 -9.32
CA LEU A 258 8.54 9.30 -8.55
C LEU A 258 7.48 8.51 -9.33
N TYR A 259 6.79 9.16 -10.24
CA TYR A 259 5.84 8.50 -11.16
C TYR A 259 6.52 7.90 -12.40
N GLY A 260 7.65 8.41 -12.87
CA GLY A 260 8.47 7.97 -13.84
C GLY A 260 8.85 7.96 -15.02
#